data_3e2af0c62a0c52fb411681a470a49989
#
_entry.id   3e2af0c62a0c52fb411681a470a49989
#
_cell.length_a   1.000
_cell.length_b   1.000
_cell.length_c   1.000
_cell.angle_alpha   90.00
_cell.angle_beta   90.00
_cell.angle_gamma   90.00
#
_symmetry.space_group_name_H-M   'P 1'
#
loop_
_entity.id
_entity.type
_entity.pdbx_description
1 polymer ?
#
loop_
_entity_poly.entity_id
_entity_poly.type
_entity_poly.pdbx_seq_one_letter_code
_entity_poly.pdbx_strand_id
1 'polypeptide(L)'
;SRYRFFCFTLTFVLVLCTAAQVSGSAGTDEKKAVSSIVQMIPAAVDMKETDGPGNLYALSAVLMDGDSGRVLYEKEGYTARPNASTTKVMTCILALEKGSGDDYVMVSENAASQPEVKLNLKEGEQYYLEDLLYSLMLKSHNDTAVAIAEHIGGSVEGFAKMMNAKAKEIGCTNTHFVTPNGLDSADAGGIHQTTARDLALIMSYAVKNKAFLHITQTRDYSFSDITGKRQFSVHNANAFLD
;
A
#
# COMPACT_ATOMS: atom_id res chain seq x y z
N SER A 1 17.71 20.47 25.48
CA SER A 1 17.70 19.57 24.33
C SER A 1 16.65 18.49 24.55
N ARG A 2 15.44 18.63 23.95
CA ARG A 2 14.34 17.66 24.06
C ARG A 2 14.25 16.90 22.74
N TYR A 3 14.70 15.66 22.73
CA TYR A 3 14.46 14.72 21.64
C TYR A 3 12.97 14.36 21.65
N ARG A 4 12.21 14.83 20.63
CA ARG A 4 10.87 14.32 20.34
C ARG A 4 11.04 13.04 19.54
N PHE A 5 10.86 11.90 20.17
CA PHE A 5 10.64 10.63 19.51
C PHE A 5 9.28 10.68 18.82
N PHE A 6 9.27 10.76 17.50
CA PHE A 6 8.09 10.45 16.70
C PHE A 6 7.97 8.93 16.60
N CYS A 7 7.09 8.37 17.40
CA CYS A 7 6.70 6.97 17.28
C CYS A 7 5.75 6.86 16.07
N PHE A 8 6.25 6.34 14.94
CA PHE A 8 5.40 5.93 13.83
C PHE A 8 4.67 4.66 14.23
N THR A 9 3.43 4.78 14.66
CA THR A 9 2.54 3.62 14.78
C THR A 9 2.10 3.22 13.38
N LEU A 10 2.82 2.26 12.80
CA LEU A 10 2.41 1.56 11.60
C LEU A 10 1.10 0.82 11.92
N THR A 11 -0.02 1.26 11.35
CA THR A 11 -1.29 0.57 11.51
C THR A 11 -1.21 -0.74 10.73
N PHE A 12 -1.09 -1.85 11.44
CA PHE A 12 -1.04 -3.19 10.85
C PHE A 12 -2.44 -3.55 10.34
N VAL A 13 -2.57 -3.75 9.03
CA VAL A 13 -3.72 -4.40 8.42
C VAL A 13 -3.40 -5.89 8.36
N LEU A 14 -3.98 -6.69 9.25
CA LEU A 14 -3.87 -8.13 9.22
C LEU A 14 -4.92 -8.68 8.24
N VAL A 15 -4.48 -9.12 7.06
CA VAL A 15 -5.31 -9.85 6.10
C VAL A 15 -5.10 -11.34 6.36
N LEU A 16 -6.09 -12.02 6.93
CA LEU A 16 -6.10 -13.47 7.07
C LEU A 16 -6.68 -14.10 5.80
N CYS A 17 -5.81 -14.65 4.93
CA CYS A 17 -6.22 -15.52 3.83
C CYS A 17 -6.32 -16.96 4.34
N THR A 18 -7.52 -17.47 4.50
CA THR A 18 -7.74 -18.92 4.67
C THR A 18 -8.02 -19.53 3.31
N ALA A 19 -6.99 -20.02 2.63
CA ALA A 19 -7.15 -20.81 1.42
C ALA A 19 -7.63 -22.22 1.80
N ALA A 20 -8.92 -22.50 1.66
CA ALA A 20 -9.43 -23.85 1.63
C ALA A 20 -9.22 -24.44 0.24
N GLN A 21 -8.20 -25.29 0.07
CA GLN A 21 -8.07 -26.10 -1.14
C GLN A 21 -9.11 -27.21 -1.11
N VAL A 22 -10.16 -27.06 -1.91
CA VAL A 22 -11.04 -28.17 -2.28
C VAL A 22 -10.68 -28.59 -3.70
N SER A 23 -9.91 -29.68 -3.81
CA SER A 23 -9.71 -30.39 -5.07
C SER A 23 -10.80 -31.43 -5.24
N GLY A 24 -11.74 -31.18 -6.13
CA GLY A 24 -12.77 -32.13 -6.51
C GLY A 24 -13.57 -31.64 -7.71
N SER A 25 -13.63 -32.43 -8.78
CA SER A 25 -14.43 -32.15 -9.96
C SER A 25 -15.92 -32.28 -9.60
N ALA A 26 -16.64 -31.16 -9.52
CA ALA A 26 -18.07 -31.14 -9.24
C ALA A 26 -18.88 -30.90 -10.49
N GLY A 27 -19.93 -31.69 -10.67
CA GLY A 27 -20.87 -31.64 -11.78
C GLY A 27 -21.81 -30.43 -11.75
N THR A 28 -22.56 -30.24 -12.84
CA THR A 28 -23.43 -29.08 -13.11
C THR A 28 -24.57 -28.86 -12.09
N ASP A 29 -24.92 -29.84 -11.28
CA ASP A 29 -26.01 -29.72 -10.29
C ASP A 29 -25.56 -29.04 -8.97
N GLU A 30 -24.28 -29.12 -8.62
CA GLU A 30 -23.73 -28.40 -7.43
C GLU A 30 -23.68 -26.88 -7.62
N LYS A 31 -23.49 -26.41 -8.84
CA LYS A 31 -23.50 -24.96 -9.12
C LYS A 31 -24.86 -24.31 -8.88
N LYS A 32 -25.95 -25.05 -9.06
CA LYS A 32 -27.31 -24.57 -8.74
C LYS A 32 -27.59 -24.56 -7.25
N ALA A 33 -27.07 -25.53 -6.51
CA ALA A 33 -27.22 -25.61 -5.06
C ALA A 33 -26.43 -24.48 -4.34
N VAL A 34 -25.22 -24.18 -4.81
CA VAL A 34 -24.40 -23.09 -4.25
C VAL A 34 -25.04 -21.73 -4.54
N SER A 35 -25.63 -21.52 -5.72
CA SER A 35 -26.33 -20.27 -6.05
C SER A 35 -27.56 -20.02 -5.17
N SER A 36 -28.29 -21.07 -4.77
CA SER A 36 -29.46 -20.93 -3.89
C SER A 36 -29.09 -20.73 -2.40
N ILE A 37 -27.91 -21.19 -1.97
CA ILE A 37 -27.42 -20.97 -0.62
C ILE A 37 -26.93 -19.53 -0.45
N VAL A 38 -26.31 -18.95 -1.48
CA VAL A 38 -25.83 -17.53 -1.46
C VAL A 38 -27.01 -16.54 -1.37
N GLN A 39 -28.19 -16.90 -1.87
CA GLN A 39 -29.39 -16.04 -1.73
C GLN A 39 -30.10 -16.15 -0.36
N MET A 40 -29.69 -17.08 0.51
CA MET A 40 -30.27 -17.27 1.83
C MET A 40 -29.43 -16.66 2.98
N ILE A 41 -28.32 -15.99 2.66
CA ILE A 41 -27.60 -15.23 3.69
C ILE A 41 -28.34 -13.91 3.84
N PRO A 42 -29.01 -13.64 4.97
CA PRO A 42 -29.65 -12.35 5.17
C PRO A 42 -28.60 -11.25 5.09
N ALA A 43 -28.84 -10.27 4.23
CA ALA A 43 -28.10 -9.02 4.25
C ALA A 43 -28.22 -8.43 5.67
N ALA A 44 -27.09 -8.08 6.26
CA ALA A 44 -26.98 -7.52 7.60
C ALA A 44 -27.41 -8.49 8.74
N VAL A 45 -26.53 -9.40 9.11
CA VAL A 45 -26.42 -9.72 10.52
C VAL A 45 -25.87 -8.45 11.18
N ASP A 46 -26.72 -7.76 11.92
CA ASP A 46 -26.34 -6.69 12.84
C ASP A 46 -25.38 -7.32 13.86
N MET A 47 -24.09 -7.31 13.54
CA MET A 47 -23.06 -7.82 14.46
C MET A 47 -23.01 -6.78 15.57
N LYS A 48 -23.76 -7.07 16.65
CA LYS A 48 -23.51 -6.46 17.96
C LYS A 48 -21.99 -6.34 18.11
N GLU A 49 -21.52 -5.13 18.42
CA GLU A 49 -20.16 -4.86 18.82
C GLU A 49 -19.58 -6.04 19.58
N THR A 50 -18.87 -6.93 18.89
CA THR A 50 -18.07 -7.94 19.57
C THR A 50 -16.99 -7.16 20.28
N ASP A 51 -16.83 -7.36 21.58
CA ASP A 51 -15.74 -6.78 22.37
C ASP A 51 -14.44 -6.96 21.58
N GLY A 52 -14.06 -5.91 20.85
CA GLY A 52 -12.80 -5.88 20.11
C GLY A 52 -11.62 -5.95 21.09
N PRO A 53 -10.39 -6.04 20.61
CA PRO A 53 -9.23 -6.07 21.49
C PRO A 53 -9.25 -4.81 22.38
N GLY A 54 -9.50 -5.01 23.69
CA GLY A 54 -9.88 -4.00 24.69
C GLY A 54 -8.83 -2.96 24.93
N ASN A 55 -7.88 -2.59 24.21
CA ASN A 55 -6.91 -1.51 24.33
C ASN A 55 -6.22 -1.19 22.99
N LEU A 56 -6.97 -1.02 21.93
CA LEU A 56 -6.40 -0.62 20.66
C LEU A 56 -6.07 0.88 20.67
N TYR A 57 -4.78 1.21 20.72
CA TYR A 57 -4.30 2.60 20.73
C TYR A 57 -4.46 3.34 19.38
N ALA A 58 -4.64 2.60 18.27
CA ALA A 58 -4.87 3.18 16.97
C ALA A 58 -6.14 4.06 16.97
N LEU A 59 -6.08 5.22 16.32
CA LEU A 59 -7.24 6.11 16.14
C LEU A 59 -8.31 5.48 15.24
N SER A 60 -7.87 4.73 14.22
CA SER A 60 -8.74 3.98 13.32
C SER A 60 -8.16 2.61 13.05
N ALA A 61 -9.01 1.59 12.95
CA ALA A 61 -8.62 0.23 12.62
C ALA A 61 -9.73 -0.51 11.90
N VAL A 62 -9.36 -1.46 11.03
CA VAL A 62 -10.28 -2.39 10.36
C VAL A 62 -9.63 -3.77 10.31
N LEU A 63 -10.42 -4.80 10.62
CA LEU A 63 -10.14 -6.18 10.26
C LEU A 63 -11.10 -6.55 9.14
N MET A 64 -10.56 -6.99 8.01
CA MET A 64 -11.31 -7.31 6.81
C MET A 64 -10.96 -8.71 6.31
N ASP A 65 -11.97 -9.46 5.89
CA ASP A 65 -11.78 -10.67 5.10
C ASP A 65 -11.26 -10.28 3.71
N GLY A 66 -10.05 -10.74 3.38
CA GLY A 66 -9.33 -10.32 2.17
C GLY A 66 -9.94 -10.81 0.86
N ASP A 67 -10.74 -11.87 0.89
CA ASP A 67 -11.36 -12.45 -0.30
C ASP A 67 -12.71 -11.80 -0.59
N SER A 68 -13.55 -11.65 0.42
CA SER A 68 -14.90 -11.09 0.28
C SER A 68 -14.99 -9.57 0.47
N GLY A 69 -13.97 -8.94 1.05
CA GLY A 69 -13.99 -7.52 1.44
C GLY A 69 -14.92 -7.23 2.63
N ARG A 70 -15.42 -8.27 3.32
CA ARG A 70 -16.30 -8.11 4.48
C ARG A 70 -15.51 -7.59 5.67
N VAL A 71 -15.99 -6.50 6.28
CA VAL A 71 -15.45 -5.98 7.54
C VAL A 71 -15.90 -6.88 8.69
N LEU A 72 -14.93 -7.39 9.46
CA LEU A 72 -15.13 -8.27 10.61
C LEU A 72 -15.08 -7.50 11.93
N TYR A 73 -14.28 -6.43 11.97
CA TYR A 73 -14.17 -5.50 13.10
C TYR A 73 -13.78 -4.13 12.57
N GLU A 74 -14.25 -3.08 13.21
CA GLU A 74 -13.82 -1.72 12.91
C GLU A 74 -13.82 -0.86 14.17
N LYS A 75 -12.92 0.13 14.17
CA LYS A 75 -12.86 1.27 15.09
C LYS A 75 -12.61 2.50 14.24
N GLU A 76 -13.58 3.42 14.16
CA GLU A 76 -13.49 4.62 13.32
C GLU A 76 -12.99 4.28 11.89
N GLY A 77 -13.37 3.09 11.39
CA GLY A 77 -12.83 2.48 10.18
C GLY A 77 -13.15 3.24 8.90
N TYR A 78 -14.21 4.04 8.90
CA TYR A 78 -14.69 4.85 7.78
C TYR A 78 -14.32 6.33 7.90
N THR A 79 -13.69 6.74 9.00
CA THR A 79 -13.24 8.12 9.21
C THR A 79 -11.99 8.40 8.40
N ALA A 80 -12.05 9.41 7.53
CA ALA A 80 -10.91 9.83 6.71
C ALA A 80 -9.84 10.49 7.59
N ARG A 81 -8.59 10.11 7.37
CA ARG A 81 -7.42 10.60 8.09
C ARG A 81 -6.21 10.71 7.18
N PRO A 82 -5.25 11.59 7.47
CA PRO A 82 -3.93 11.54 6.85
C PRO A 82 -3.33 10.13 7.04
N ASN A 83 -2.87 9.54 5.96
CA ASN A 83 -2.43 8.14 5.95
C ASN A 83 -0.92 7.96 5.85
N ALA A 84 -0.18 9.06 5.79
CA ALA A 84 1.28 9.07 5.78
C ALA A 84 1.85 8.02 4.79
N SER A 85 2.93 7.36 5.16
CA SER A 85 3.65 6.42 4.30
C SER A 85 2.89 5.15 3.91
N THR A 86 1.70 4.87 4.47
CA THR A 86 0.86 3.79 3.95
C THR A 86 0.42 4.03 2.51
N THR A 87 0.47 5.28 2.04
CA THR A 87 0.32 5.70 0.65
C THR A 87 1.23 4.92 -0.31
N LYS A 88 2.46 4.58 0.12
CA LYS A 88 3.47 3.92 -0.71
C LYS A 88 3.08 2.53 -1.18
N VAL A 89 2.09 1.90 -0.55
CA VAL A 89 1.47 0.67 -1.05
C VAL A 89 0.84 0.92 -2.41
N MET A 90 0.05 1.99 -2.56
CA MET A 90 -0.55 2.36 -3.85
C MET A 90 0.51 2.75 -4.88
N THR A 91 1.56 3.44 -4.47
CA THR A 91 2.69 3.78 -5.34
C THR A 91 3.38 2.52 -5.88
N CYS A 92 3.62 1.53 -5.01
CA CYS A 92 4.20 0.25 -5.41
C CYS A 92 3.30 -0.53 -6.38
N ILE A 93 1.99 -0.61 -6.10
CA ILE A 93 1.01 -1.28 -6.97
C ILE A 93 1.05 -0.71 -8.39
N LEU A 94 0.96 0.61 -8.51
CA LEU A 94 0.96 1.28 -9.82
C LEU A 94 2.28 1.09 -10.56
N ALA A 95 3.41 1.17 -9.86
CA ALA A 95 4.71 0.94 -10.47
C ALA A 95 4.85 -0.51 -11.01
N LEU A 96 4.36 -1.50 -10.25
CA LEU A 96 4.36 -2.90 -10.68
C LEU A 96 3.39 -3.18 -11.86
N GLU A 97 2.33 -2.40 -11.99
CA GLU A 97 1.33 -2.58 -13.06
C GLU A 97 1.67 -1.81 -14.34
N LYS A 98 2.43 -0.72 -14.26
CA LYS A 98 2.62 0.22 -15.36
C LYS A 98 4.05 0.32 -15.86
N GLY A 99 5.02 -0.04 -15.02
CA GLY A 99 6.43 -0.05 -15.35
C GLY A 99 6.97 -1.46 -15.55
N SER A 100 8.22 -1.54 -15.99
CA SER A 100 9.03 -2.76 -16.01
C SER A 100 10.15 -2.64 -14.98
N GLY A 101 10.52 -3.75 -14.31
CA GLY A 101 11.57 -3.74 -13.28
C GLY A 101 12.92 -3.23 -13.80
N ASP A 102 13.18 -3.43 -15.10
CA ASP A 102 14.39 -3.00 -15.80
C ASP A 102 14.32 -1.60 -16.44
N ASP A 103 13.22 -0.85 -16.20
CA ASP A 103 13.14 0.56 -16.57
C ASP A 103 14.21 1.38 -15.87
N TYR A 104 14.81 2.32 -16.58
CA TYR A 104 15.71 3.31 -16.00
C TYR A 104 14.95 4.53 -15.49
N VAL A 105 14.90 4.66 -14.19
CA VAL A 105 14.28 5.83 -13.52
C VAL A 105 15.31 6.93 -13.36
N MET A 106 15.09 8.08 -13.98
CA MET A 106 15.90 9.29 -13.83
C MET A 106 15.45 10.06 -12.58
N VAL A 107 16.40 10.46 -11.75
CA VAL A 107 16.13 11.26 -10.55
C VAL A 107 16.06 12.74 -10.93
N SER A 108 14.91 13.37 -10.69
CA SER A 108 14.71 14.80 -10.85
C SER A 108 15.23 15.60 -9.65
N GLU A 109 15.38 16.94 -9.82
CA GLU A 109 15.61 17.86 -8.71
C GLU A 109 14.54 17.75 -7.64
N ASN A 110 13.25 17.63 -8.04
CA ASN A 110 12.12 17.47 -7.12
C ASN A 110 12.26 16.19 -6.28
N ALA A 111 12.56 15.05 -6.90
CA ALA A 111 12.81 13.80 -6.18
C ALA A 111 13.99 13.92 -5.22
N ALA A 112 15.13 14.46 -5.68
CA ALA A 112 16.34 14.61 -4.86
C ALA A 112 16.14 15.56 -3.66
N SER A 113 15.24 16.54 -3.77
CA SER A 113 14.95 17.54 -2.72
C SER A 113 13.98 17.07 -1.64
N GLN A 114 13.41 15.86 -1.76
CA GLN A 114 12.41 15.37 -0.80
C GLN A 114 12.94 15.32 0.63
N PRO A 115 12.08 15.58 1.64
CA PRO A 115 12.48 15.52 3.04
C PRO A 115 12.68 14.09 3.54
N GLU A 116 13.26 13.93 4.73
CA GLU A 116 13.39 12.65 5.42
C GLU A 116 12.02 11.97 5.64
N VAL A 117 11.97 10.65 5.51
CA VAL A 117 13.00 9.62 5.34
C VAL A 117 13.36 9.49 3.86
N LYS A 118 14.65 9.43 3.49
CA LYS A 118 15.09 9.36 2.10
C LYS A 118 16.36 8.54 1.89
N LEU A 119 16.54 8.03 0.67
CA LEU A 119 17.72 7.32 0.22
C LEU A 119 18.90 8.26 -0.07
N ASN A 120 18.63 9.58 -0.15
CA ASN A 120 19.54 10.62 -0.57
C ASN A 120 19.93 10.48 -2.05
N LEU A 121 18.94 10.24 -2.91
CA LEU A 121 19.09 10.30 -4.36
C LEU A 121 19.61 11.68 -4.80
N LYS A 122 20.40 11.71 -5.87
CA LYS A 122 20.89 12.97 -6.45
C LYS A 122 20.30 13.18 -7.83
N GLU A 123 20.03 14.42 -8.16
CA GLU A 123 19.57 14.82 -9.48
C GLU A 123 20.49 14.26 -10.59
N GLY A 124 19.88 13.75 -11.64
CA GLY A 124 20.57 13.15 -12.79
C GLY A 124 21.06 11.72 -12.58
N GLU A 125 20.99 11.17 -11.38
CA GLU A 125 21.26 9.73 -11.17
C GLU A 125 20.16 8.88 -11.80
N GLN A 126 20.52 7.65 -12.16
CA GLN A 126 19.57 6.68 -12.70
C GLN A 126 19.66 5.37 -11.93
N TYR A 127 18.50 4.72 -11.76
CA TYR A 127 18.35 3.45 -11.05
C TYR A 127 17.37 2.56 -11.80
N TYR A 128 17.46 1.26 -11.59
CA TYR A 128 16.39 0.37 -12.04
C TYR A 128 15.14 0.57 -11.19
N LEU A 129 13.97 0.51 -11.83
CA LEU A 129 12.68 0.65 -11.14
C LEU A 129 12.54 -0.39 -10.03
N GLU A 130 12.96 -1.64 -10.27
CA GLU A 130 12.92 -2.70 -9.26
C GLU A 130 13.73 -2.33 -8.01
N ASP A 131 14.93 -1.79 -8.15
CA ASP A 131 15.79 -1.36 -7.05
C ASP A 131 15.10 -0.27 -6.19
N LEU A 132 14.47 0.67 -6.85
CA LEU A 132 13.71 1.72 -6.17
C LEU A 132 12.46 1.17 -5.47
N LEU A 133 11.81 0.12 -5.99
CA LEU A 133 10.68 -0.52 -5.33
C LEU A 133 11.10 -1.21 -4.01
N TYR A 134 12.27 -1.84 -3.97
CA TYR A 134 12.81 -2.36 -2.69
C TYR A 134 13.12 -1.22 -1.71
N SER A 135 13.76 -0.15 -2.16
CA SER A 135 14.00 1.04 -1.35
C SER A 135 12.71 1.64 -0.78
N LEU A 136 11.69 1.76 -1.63
CA LEU A 136 10.37 2.27 -1.28
C LEU A 136 9.69 1.44 -0.18
N MET A 137 9.65 0.11 -0.35
CA MET A 137 8.85 -0.75 0.51
C MET A 137 9.60 -1.18 1.79
N LEU A 138 10.93 -1.36 1.73
CA LEU A 138 11.70 -1.79 2.90
C LEU A 138 12.04 -0.66 3.86
N LYS A 139 12.24 0.56 3.33
CA LYS A 139 12.67 1.73 4.12
C LYS A 139 11.76 2.95 4.03
N SER A 140 10.76 2.90 3.16
CA SER A 140 9.78 3.99 3.03
C SER A 140 10.39 5.34 2.57
N HIS A 141 11.40 5.32 1.71
CA HIS A 141 12.09 6.53 1.27
C HIS A 141 11.19 7.44 0.42
N ASN A 142 11.17 8.74 0.74
CA ASN A 142 10.30 9.73 0.11
C ASN A 142 10.78 10.16 -1.28
N ASP A 143 12.09 10.35 -1.44
CA ASP A 143 12.74 10.67 -2.72
C ASP A 143 12.52 9.56 -3.75
N THR A 144 12.62 8.30 -3.31
CA THR A 144 12.33 7.14 -4.13
C THR A 144 10.88 7.11 -4.62
N ALA A 145 9.92 7.43 -3.74
CA ALA A 145 8.50 7.47 -4.11
C ALA A 145 8.22 8.53 -5.20
N VAL A 146 8.85 9.70 -5.10
CA VAL A 146 8.69 10.78 -6.08
C VAL A 146 9.36 10.41 -7.41
N ALA A 147 10.57 9.86 -7.38
CA ALA A 147 11.25 9.42 -8.61
C ALA A 147 10.42 8.38 -9.37
N ILE A 148 9.86 7.38 -8.68
CA ILE A 148 8.96 6.38 -9.26
C ILE A 148 7.70 7.05 -9.85
N ALA A 149 7.09 7.97 -9.11
CA ALA A 149 5.86 8.64 -9.54
C ALA A 149 6.06 9.48 -10.80
N GLU A 150 7.16 10.23 -10.87
CA GLU A 150 7.50 11.03 -12.06
C GLU A 150 7.80 10.15 -13.27
N HIS A 151 8.49 9.02 -13.06
CA HIS A 151 8.78 8.08 -14.14
C HIS A 151 7.48 7.46 -14.71
N ILE A 152 6.59 6.97 -13.86
CA ILE A 152 5.36 6.26 -14.27
C ILE A 152 4.26 7.23 -14.73
N GLY A 153 4.09 8.35 -14.04
CA GLY A 153 2.99 9.30 -14.26
C GLY A 153 3.37 10.53 -15.10
N GLY A 154 4.64 10.67 -15.46
CA GLY A 154 5.18 11.85 -16.13
C GLY A 154 5.30 13.08 -15.22
N SER A 155 4.63 13.09 -14.08
CA SER A 155 4.71 14.06 -13.00
C SER A 155 4.05 13.52 -11.74
N VAL A 156 4.26 14.18 -10.58
CA VAL A 156 3.57 13.85 -9.32
C VAL A 156 2.06 13.98 -9.49
N GLU A 157 1.58 15.03 -10.14
CA GLU A 157 0.14 15.26 -10.38
C GLU A 157 -0.45 14.22 -11.34
N GLY A 158 0.29 13.84 -12.40
CA GLY A 158 -0.09 12.78 -13.32
C GLY A 158 -0.24 11.45 -12.59
N PHE A 159 0.73 11.14 -11.72
CA PHE A 159 0.69 9.93 -10.89
C PHE A 159 -0.43 9.96 -9.85
N ALA A 160 -0.68 11.09 -9.19
CA ALA A 160 -1.80 11.24 -8.25
C ALA A 160 -3.16 10.97 -8.91
N LYS A 161 -3.36 11.40 -10.18
CA LYS A 161 -4.57 11.03 -10.95
C LYS A 161 -4.68 9.52 -11.15
N MET A 162 -3.56 8.84 -11.43
CA MET A 162 -3.53 7.37 -11.55
C MET A 162 -3.86 6.69 -10.21
N MET A 163 -3.30 7.19 -9.10
CA MET A 163 -3.58 6.69 -7.74
C MET A 163 -5.07 6.79 -7.40
N ASN A 164 -5.70 7.94 -7.67
CA ASN A 164 -7.12 8.15 -7.41
C ASN A 164 -8.02 7.28 -8.32
N ALA A 165 -7.64 7.11 -9.58
CA ALA A 165 -8.35 6.22 -10.50
C ALA A 165 -8.27 4.76 -10.02
N LYS A 166 -7.09 4.29 -9.60
CA LYS A 166 -6.89 2.95 -9.06
C LYS A 166 -7.64 2.75 -7.74
N ALA A 167 -7.62 3.72 -6.83
CA ALA A 167 -8.39 3.67 -5.59
C ALA A 167 -9.90 3.47 -5.87
N LYS A 168 -10.44 4.22 -6.83
CA LYS A 168 -11.83 4.06 -7.26
C LYS A 168 -12.09 2.68 -7.87
N GLU A 169 -11.19 2.17 -8.71
CA GLU A 169 -11.26 0.81 -9.31
C GLU A 169 -11.31 -0.28 -8.23
N ILE A 170 -10.50 -0.15 -7.17
CA ILE A 170 -10.45 -1.07 -6.04
C ILE A 170 -11.73 -0.99 -5.17
N GLY A 171 -12.52 0.08 -5.26
CA GLY A 171 -13.74 0.29 -4.49
C GLY A 171 -13.53 1.14 -3.23
N CYS A 172 -12.48 1.95 -3.18
CA CYS A 172 -12.29 2.98 -2.16
C CYS A 172 -13.34 4.09 -2.35
N THR A 173 -13.94 4.53 -1.25
CA THR A 173 -15.03 5.52 -1.29
C THR A 173 -14.70 6.84 -0.61
N ASN A 174 -13.66 6.87 0.22
CA ASN A 174 -13.26 8.06 0.97
C ASN A 174 -11.73 8.18 1.00
N THR A 175 -11.12 8.12 -0.18
CA THR A 175 -9.68 8.21 -0.41
C THR A 175 -9.39 9.30 -1.43
N HIS A 176 -8.43 10.16 -1.12
CA HIS A 176 -7.89 11.16 -2.03
C HIS A 176 -6.36 11.22 -1.91
N PHE A 177 -5.66 10.88 -2.97
CA PHE A 177 -4.21 10.92 -3.05
C PHE A 177 -3.75 12.18 -3.78
N VAL A 178 -2.77 12.88 -3.19
CA VAL A 178 -2.10 14.06 -3.77
C VAL A 178 -0.61 13.81 -3.96
N THR A 179 0.00 13.04 -3.05
CA THR A 179 1.44 12.75 -3.07
C THR A 179 1.71 11.25 -3.14
N PRO A 180 2.81 10.81 -3.80
CA PRO A 180 3.16 9.39 -3.88
C PRO A 180 3.83 8.85 -2.62
N ASN A 181 4.34 9.73 -1.76
CA ASN A 181 5.08 9.39 -0.53
C ASN A 181 4.23 9.47 0.74
N GLY A 182 3.06 10.12 0.68
CA GLY A 182 2.15 10.27 1.81
C GLY A 182 2.44 11.48 2.70
N LEU A 183 3.25 12.42 2.25
CA LEU A 183 3.37 13.72 2.91
C LEU A 183 2.07 14.49 2.78
N ASP A 184 1.72 15.21 3.83
CA ASP A 184 0.52 16.04 3.88
C ASP A 184 0.51 17.05 2.75
N SER A 185 -0.57 17.10 2.00
CA SER A 185 -0.77 17.99 0.87
C SER A 185 -2.25 18.12 0.55
N ALA A 186 -2.58 19.09 -0.30
CA ALA A 186 -3.94 19.28 -0.82
C ALA A 186 -3.87 19.78 -2.26
N ASP A 187 -4.91 19.47 -3.02
CA ASP A 187 -5.17 20.00 -4.36
C ASP A 187 -6.61 20.48 -4.48
N ALA A 188 -7.06 20.80 -5.70
CA ALA A 188 -8.43 21.22 -5.94
C ALA A 188 -9.48 20.14 -5.60
N GLY A 189 -9.09 18.87 -5.54
CA GLY A 189 -9.96 17.73 -5.19
C GLY A 189 -10.07 17.48 -3.68
N GLY A 190 -9.14 17.99 -2.88
CA GLY A 190 -9.16 17.84 -1.43
C GLY A 190 -7.80 17.62 -0.79
N ILE A 191 -7.81 17.22 0.47
CA ILE A 191 -6.60 16.88 1.23
C ILE A 191 -6.19 15.42 0.99
N HIS A 192 -4.87 15.15 1.13
CA HIS A 192 -4.32 13.80 1.07
C HIS A 192 -4.78 12.97 2.27
N GLN A 193 -5.70 12.01 2.04
CA GLN A 193 -6.30 11.22 3.10
C GLN A 193 -6.87 9.89 2.59
N THR A 194 -7.11 8.98 3.53
CA THR A 194 -7.85 7.74 3.30
C THR A 194 -8.54 7.27 4.58
N THR A 195 -9.23 6.13 4.54
CA THR A 195 -9.82 5.45 5.70
C THR A 195 -9.13 4.14 5.98
N ALA A 196 -9.24 3.61 7.21
CA ALA A 196 -8.72 2.27 7.52
C ALA A 196 -9.38 1.19 6.65
N ARG A 197 -10.67 1.35 6.34
CA ARG A 197 -11.40 0.45 5.43
C ARG A 197 -10.84 0.49 4.02
N ASP A 198 -10.59 1.65 3.46
CA ASP A 198 -10.06 1.79 2.12
C ASP A 198 -8.61 1.31 2.02
N LEU A 199 -7.78 1.55 3.06
CA LEU A 199 -6.45 0.95 3.16
C LEU A 199 -6.49 -0.58 3.20
N ALA A 200 -7.47 -1.17 3.89
CA ALA A 200 -7.64 -2.62 3.90
C ALA A 200 -7.98 -3.18 2.52
N LEU A 201 -8.80 -2.48 1.73
CA LEU A 201 -9.08 -2.85 0.34
C LEU A 201 -7.83 -2.74 -0.55
N ILE A 202 -7.08 -1.64 -0.43
CA ILE A 202 -5.82 -1.45 -1.17
C ILE A 202 -4.83 -2.56 -0.83
N MET A 203 -4.70 -2.92 0.44
CA MET A 203 -3.82 -4.01 0.88
C MET A 203 -4.32 -5.37 0.37
N SER A 204 -5.63 -5.66 0.45
CA SER A 204 -6.23 -6.89 -0.11
C SER A 204 -5.95 -7.02 -1.62
N TYR A 205 -5.96 -5.91 -2.34
CA TYR A 205 -5.58 -5.89 -3.74
C TYR A 205 -4.07 -6.15 -3.93
N ALA A 206 -3.22 -5.46 -3.15
CA ALA A 206 -1.78 -5.54 -3.25
C ALA A 206 -1.23 -6.95 -3.01
N VAL A 207 -1.72 -7.65 -1.98
CA VAL A 207 -1.24 -9.00 -1.61
C VAL A 207 -1.57 -10.09 -2.63
N LYS A 208 -2.43 -9.80 -3.61
CA LYS A 208 -2.68 -10.70 -4.75
C LYS A 208 -1.57 -10.64 -5.80
N ASN A 209 -0.74 -9.61 -5.77
CA ASN A 209 0.41 -9.46 -6.66
C ASN A 209 1.65 -10.15 -6.06
N LYS A 210 2.15 -11.18 -6.76
CA LYS A 210 3.31 -11.96 -6.29
C LYS A 210 4.59 -11.13 -6.19
N ALA A 211 4.80 -10.16 -7.07
CA ALA A 211 5.98 -9.28 -7.02
C ALA A 211 5.90 -8.36 -5.79
N PHE A 212 4.72 -7.81 -5.47
CA PHE A 212 4.50 -7.06 -4.24
C PHE A 212 4.85 -7.88 -3.00
N LEU A 213 4.35 -9.12 -2.92
CA LEU A 213 4.68 -10.02 -1.80
C LEU A 213 6.17 -10.31 -1.72
N HIS A 214 6.82 -10.59 -2.86
CA HIS A 214 8.25 -10.87 -2.90
C HIS A 214 9.07 -9.69 -2.37
N ILE A 215 8.78 -8.48 -2.83
CA ILE A 215 9.46 -7.26 -2.36
C ILE A 215 9.25 -7.06 -0.86
N THR A 216 8.00 -7.10 -0.39
CA THR A 216 7.66 -6.78 1.00
C THR A 216 8.11 -7.83 2.02
N GLN A 217 8.36 -9.06 1.59
CA GLN A 217 8.88 -10.17 2.42
C GLN A 217 10.41 -10.27 2.38
N THR A 218 11.09 -9.49 1.55
CA THR A 218 12.56 -9.47 1.49
C THR A 218 13.12 -8.80 2.74
N ARG A 219 14.11 -9.43 3.40
CA ARG A 219 14.77 -8.90 4.61
C ARG A 219 15.82 -7.86 4.25
N ASP A 220 16.72 -8.20 3.37
CA ASP A 220 17.86 -7.38 2.95
C ASP A 220 17.92 -7.31 1.44
N TYR A 221 18.18 -6.13 0.91
CA TYR A 221 18.36 -5.93 -0.51
C TYR A 221 19.49 -4.93 -0.76
N SER A 222 20.39 -5.26 -1.68
CA SER A 222 21.52 -4.41 -2.06
C SER A 222 21.47 -4.09 -3.54
N PHE A 223 21.70 -2.85 -3.90
CA PHE A 223 21.65 -2.35 -5.26
C PHE A 223 22.62 -1.17 -5.45
N SER A 224 22.74 -0.69 -6.67
CA SER A 224 23.55 0.47 -7.02
C SER A 224 22.83 1.37 -8.01
N ASP A 225 23.34 2.60 -8.18
CA ASP A 225 23.02 3.37 -9.38
C ASP A 225 23.51 2.63 -10.63
N ILE A 226 22.99 2.94 -11.81
CA ILE A 226 23.34 2.25 -13.07
C ILE A 226 24.83 2.31 -13.42
N THR A 227 25.57 3.28 -12.84
CA THR A 227 27.03 3.41 -13.05
C THR A 227 27.85 2.55 -12.09
N GLY A 228 27.24 1.97 -11.06
CA GLY A 228 27.90 1.23 -9.98
C GLY A 228 28.69 2.08 -9.00
N LYS A 229 28.63 3.41 -9.10
CA LYS A 229 29.42 4.33 -8.26
C LYS A 229 28.83 4.48 -6.86
N ARG A 230 27.51 4.42 -6.74
CA ARG A 230 26.83 4.50 -5.46
C ARG A 230 26.17 3.17 -5.15
N GLN A 231 26.52 2.61 -4.02
CA GLN A 231 25.97 1.34 -3.56
C GLN A 231 25.11 1.54 -2.32
N PHE A 232 24.03 0.80 -2.23
CA PHE A 232 23.06 0.86 -1.14
C PHE A 232 22.76 -0.54 -0.61
N SER A 233 22.47 -0.61 0.68
CA SER A 233 21.90 -1.78 1.31
C SER A 233 20.73 -1.33 2.17
N VAL A 234 19.55 -1.92 1.95
CA VAL A 234 18.33 -1.62 2.69
C VAL A 234 17.88 -2.87 3.44
N HIS A 235 17.64 -2.70 4.74
CA HIS A 235 17.09 -3.74 5.60
C HIS A 235 15.61 -3.46 5.85
N ASN A 236 14.76 -4.48 5.78
CA ASN A 236 13.32 -4.33 5.98
C ASN A 236 13.03 -3.81 7.39
N ALA A 237 12.22 -2.76 7.49
CA ALA A 237 11.82 -2.20 8.78
C ALA A 237 10.76 -3.04 9.52
N ASN A 238 10.26 -4.11 8.89
CA ASN A 238 9.28 -5.01 9.49
C ASN A 238 9.97 -6.03 10.42
N ALA A 239 9.95 -5.76 11.73
CA ALA A 239 10.55 -6.62 12.74
C ALA A 239 9.95 -8.04 12.84
N PHE A 240 8.82 -8.32 12.18
CA PHE A 240 8.28 -9.69 12.13
C PHE A 240 9.03 -10.60 11.13
N LEU A 241 9.95 -10.05 10.35
CA LEU A 241 10.81 -10.80 9.44
C LEU A 241 12.15 -11.19 10.06
N ASP A 242 12.48 -10.71 11.26
CA ASP A 242 13.72 -10.96 12.00
C ASP A 242 13.76 -12.29 12.74
#